data_2c052533fa81f3d6df9e6cb97ba8d4ea
#
_entry.id   2c052533fa81f3d6df9e6cb97ba8d4ea
#
_cell.length_a   1.000
_cell.length_b   1.000
_cell.length_c   1.000
_cell.angle_alpha   90.00
_cell.angle_beta   90.00
_cell.angle_gamma   90.00
#
_symmetry.space_group_name_H-M   'P 1'
#
loop_
_entity.id
_entity.type
_entity.pdbx_description
1 polymer ?
#
loop_
_entity_poly.entity_id
_entity_poly.type
_entity_poly.pdbx_seq_one_letter_code
_entity_poly.pdbx_strand_id
1 'polypeptide(L)' 'MAADKDIMKPRHYDMPIPPIEYILKNDLDYCSGNIIALASAWKKRGTPVQDLKKIIQFASFLIEHQGN' A
#
# COMPACT_ATOMS: atom_id res chain seq x y z
N MET A 1 -7.22 2.75 -21.91
CA MET A 1 -6.02 3.35 -22.51
C MET A 1 -4.79 2.81 -21.81
N ALA A 2 -3.73 2.54 -22.58
CA ALA A 2 -2.52 1.92 -22.01
C ALA A 2 -1.88 2.75 -20.90
N ALA A 3 -1.88 4.07 -21.05
CA ALA A 3 -1.30 4.95 -20.06
C ALA A 3 -2.01 4.84 -18.71
N ASP A 4 -3.32 4.66 -18.75
CA ASP A 4 -4.10 4.53 -17.52
C ASP A 4 -3.76 3.23 -16.82
N LYS A 5 -3.53 2.16 -17.57
CA LYS A 5 -3.13 0.88 -17.00
C LYS A 5 -1.77 0.99 -16.32
N ASP A 6 -0.83 1.69 -16.94
CA ASP A 6 0.51 1.84 -16.39
C ASP A 6 0.47 2.66 -15.09
N ILE A 7 -0.40 3.66 -15.03
CA ILE A 7 -0.57 4.48 -13.83
C ILE A 7 -1.20 3.66 -12.72
N MET A 8 -2.22 2.87 -13.05
CA MET A 8 -2.96 2.10 -12.06
C MET A 8 -2.19 0.88 -11.56
N LYS A 9 -1.28 0.35 -12.36
CA LYS A 9 -0.52 -0.85 -12.02
C LYS A 9 0.96 -0.63 -12.25
N PRO A 10 1.62 0.11 -11.34
CA PRO A 10 3.08 0.26 -11.42
C PRO A 10 3.76 -1.10 -11.40
N ARG A 11 4.94 -1.17 -12.02
CA ARG A 11 5.64 -2.43 -12.20
C ARG A 11 5.83 -3.21 -10.91
N HIS A 12 6.19 -2.54 -9.82
CA HIS A 12 6.43 -3.22 -8.54
C HIS A 12 5.15 -3.69 -7.85
N TYR A 13 3.98 -3.37 -8.42
CA TYR A 13 2.69 -3.85 -7.94
C TYR A 13 2.06 -4.85 -8.92
N ASP A 14 2.85 -5.36 -9.88
CA ASP A 14 2.35 -6.31 -10.86
C ASP A 14 2.26 -7.70 -10.23
N MET A 15 1.11 -8.00 -9.67
CA MET A 15 0.82 -9.22 -8.92
C MET A 15 -0.49 -9.82 -9.40
N PRO A 16 -0.70 -11.14 -9.13
CA PRO A 16 -1.98 -11.78 -9.51
C PRO A 16 -3.20 -11.00 -9.03
N ILE A 17 -3.15 -10.48 -7.81
CA ILE A 17 -4.19 -9.60 -7.28
C ILE A 17 -3.48 -8.30 -6.88
N PRO A 18 -3.58 -7.26 -7.71
CA PRO A 18 -2.92 -6.00 -7.37
C PRO A 18 -3.46 -5.41 -6.06
N PRO A 19 -2.61 -4.87 -5.21
CA PRO A 19 -3.06 -4.30 -3.94
C PRO A 19 -4.17 -3.26 -4.09
N ILE A 20 -4.10 -2.42 -5.12
CA ILE A 20 -5.11 -1.38 -5.35
C ILE A 20 -6.49 -1.99 -5.53
N GLU A 21 -6.57 -3.13 -6.20
CA GLU A 21 -7.84 -3.81 -6.40
C GLU A 21 -8.44 -4.28 -5.07
N TYR A 22 -7.61 -4.90 -4.24
CA TYR A 22 -8.04 -5.35 -2.92
C TYR A 22 -8.49 -4.19 -2.05
N ILE A 23 -7.70 -3.11 -2.04
CA ILE A 23 -7.97 -1.94 -1.22
C ILE A 23 -9.31 -1.31 -1.59
N LEU A 24 -9.54 -1.10 -2.88
CA LEU A 24 -10.75 -0.44 -3.36
C LEU A 24 -11.98 -1.31 -3.18
N LYS A 25 -11.86 -2.61 -3.48
CA LYS A 25 -13.02 -3.51 -3.36
C LYS A 25 -13.43 -3.73 -1.94
N ASN A 26 -12.51 -3.66 -1.00
CA ASN A 26 -12.81 -3.83 0.42
C ASN A 26 -13.04 -2.50 1.14
N ASP A 27 -13.03 -1.40 0.39
CA ASP A 27 -13.32 -0.07 0.94
C ASP A 27 -12.45 0.26 2.15
N LEU A 28 -11.14 0.01 2.01
CA LEU A 28 -10.21 0.27 3.10
C LEU A 28 -9.88 1.76 3.19
N ASP A 29 -9.62 2.22 4.41
CA ASP A 29 -9.20 3.60 4.63
C ASP A 29 -7.81 3.85 4.08
N TYR A 30 -7.41 5.12 4.05
CA TYR A 30 -6.14 5.53 3.47
C TYR A 30 -4.94 4.84 4.13
N CYS A 31 -4.87 4.87 5.45
CA CYS A 31 -3.72 4.30 6.16
C CYS A 31 -3.64 2.79 6.01
N SER A 32 -4.78 2.10 6.17
CA SER A 32 -4.81 0.65 5.99
C SER A 32 -4.43 0.26 4.57
N GLY A 33 -4.93 1.02 3.58
CA GLY A 33 -4.58 0.79 2.19
C GLY A 33 -3.09 0.96 1.94
N ASN A 34 -2.48 2.00 2.50
CA ASN A 34 -1.05 2.22 2.35
C ASN A 34 -0.24 1.10 3.01
N ILE A 35 -0.67 0.61 4.17
CA ILE A 35 -0.01 -0.50 4.83
C ILE A 35 -0.02 -1.73 3.94
N ILE A 36 -1.17 -2.05 3.35
CA ILE A 36 -1.29 -3.20 2.46
C ILE A 36 -0.42 -3.04 1.23
N ALA A 37 -0.44 -1.86 0.61
CA ALA A 37 0.35 -1.59 -0.58
C ALA A 37 1.84 -1.74 -0.30
N LEU A 38 2.32 -1.16 0.80
CA LEU A 38 3.72 -1.26 1.18
C LEU A 38 4.10 -2.68 1.58
N ALA A 39 3.22 -3.35 2.34
CA ALA A 39 3.48 -4.74 2.75
C ALA A 39 3.60 -5.66 1.54
N SER A 40 2.85 -5.37 0.47
CA SER A 40 2.86 -6.18 -0.74
C SER A 40 4.10 -5.94 -1.60
N ALA A 41 4.72 -4.78 -1.53
CA ALA A 41 5.73 -4.37 -2.50
C ALA A 41 7.10 -4.02 -1.91
N TRP A 42 7.26 -4.01 -0.58
CA TRP A 42 8.48 -3.48 0.03
C TRP A 42 9.75 -4.22 -0.41
N LYS A 43 9.64 -5.51 -0.73
CA LYS A 43 10.82 -6.28 -1.17
C LYS A 43 11.27 -5.88 -2.57
N LYS A 44 10.39 -5.32 -3.38
CA LYS A 44 10.66 -5.02 -4.77
C LYS A 44 10.98 -3.55 -5.04
N ARG A 45 10.70 -2.66 -4.08
CA ARG A 45 10.80 -1.22 -4.32
C ARG A 45 12.22 -0.67 -4.24
N GLY A 46 13.14 -1.41 -3.62
CA GLY A 46 14.53 -0.95 -3.51
C GLY A 46 14.84 -0.14 -2.25
N THR A 47 13.84 0.12 -1.41
CA THR A 47 14.02 0.83 -0.14
C THR A 47 13.32 0.08 0.98
N PRO A 48 13.74 -1.17 1.27
CA PRO A 48 12.97 -2.04 2.17
C PRO A 48 12.83 -1.50 3.59
N VAL A 49 13.91 -1.03 4.19
CA VAL A 49 13.83 -0.54 5.56
C VAL A 49 12.95 0.70 5.66
N GLN A 50 13.10 1.61 4.71
CA GLN A 50 12.31 2.81 4.66
C GLN A 50 10.82 2.49 4.51
N ASP A 51 10.50 1.54 3.63
CA ASP A 51 9.11 1.15 3.40
C ASP A 51 8.49 0.50 4.64
N LEU A 52 9.26 -0.35 5.33
CA LEU A 52 8.78 -0.97 6.56
C LEU A 52 8.57 0.06 7.67
N LYS A 53 9.43 1.07 7.75
CA LYS A 53 9.24 2.17 8.70
C LYS A 53 7.97 2.97 8.39
N LYS A 54 7.65 3.13 7.11
CA LYS A 54 6.40 3.79 6.72
C LYS A 54 5.19 2.99 7.17
N ILE A 55 5.25 1.68 7.10
CA ILE A 55 4.16 0.83 7.59
C ILE A 55 3.94 1.08 9.07
N ILE A 56 5.01 1.12 9.85
CA ILE A 56 4.93 1.41 11.29
C ILE A 56 4.31 2.78 11.52
N GLN A 57 4.71 3.77 10.73
CA GLN A 57 4.21 5.13 10.85
C GLN A 57 2.71 5.19 10.59
N PHE A 58 2.23 4.54 9.53
CA PHE A 58 0.80 4.51 9.24
C PHE A 58 0.02 3.80 10.34
N ALA A 59 0.57 2.70 10.87
CA ALA A 59 -0.07 2.01 11.99
C ALA A 59 -0.14 2.91 13.22
N SER A 60 0.90 3.68 13.47
CA SER A 60 0.94 4.62 14.60
C SER A 60 -0.14 5.70 14.46
N PHE A 61 -0.34 6.22 13.25
CA PHE A 61 -1.41 7.19 13.01
C PHE A 61 -2.77 6.60 13.33
N LEU A 62 -3.00 5.36 12.95
CA LEU A 62 -4.27 4.71 13.25
C LEU A 62 -4.49 4.54 14.74
N ILE A 63 -3.45 4.16 15.47
CA ILE A 63 -3.53 4.01 16.91
C ILE A 63 -3.90 5.34 17.57
N GLU A 64 -3.21 6.41 17.19
CA GLU A 64 -3.48 7.74 17.74
C GLU A 64 -4.89 8.20 17.41
N HIS A 65 -5.34 7.92 16.18
CA HIS A 65 -6.67 8.35 15.74
C HIS A 65 -7.77 7.63 16.49
N GLN A 66 -7.53 6.39 16.91
CA GLN A 66 -8.50 5.64 17.70
C GLN A 66 -8.56 6.08 19.15
N GLY A 67 -7.59 6.84 19.61
CA GLY A 67 -7.60 7.35 20.98
C GLY A 67 -7.18 6.33 22.02
N ASN A 68 -6.45 5.32 21.63
CA ASN A 68 -5.97 4.30 22.57
C ASN A 68 -4.51 4.46 22.85
#